data_0965a71903e5dd518f7eef8a68d1d6aa
#
_entry.id   0965a71903e5dd518f7eef8a68d1d6aa
#
_cell.length_a   1.000
_cell.length_b   1.000
_cell.length_c   1.000
_cell.angle_alpha   90.00
_cell.angle_beta   90.00
_cell.angle_gamma   90.00
#
_symmetry.space_group_name_H-M   'P 1'
#
loop_
_entity.id
_entity.type
_entity.pdbx_description
1 polymer ?
#
loop_
_entity_poly.entity_id
_entity_poly.type
_entity_poly.pdbx_seq_one_letter_code
_entity_poly.pdbx_strand_id
1 'polypeptide(L)'
;MFRCIPLFKCNRQVECVDKRHCSLPTVPEDILRYSRSLEELFLDANHIRDLPKNFFRLHRLRRLGLSDNEIHKLPSDIQNFENLVELDVSRNGKFEVIY
;
A
#
# COMPACT_ATOMS: atom_id res chain seq x y z
N MET A 1 -1.66 -0.44 -17.36
CA MET A 1 -0.80 -1.09 -17.33
C MET A 1 -0.76 -2.15 -16.44
N PHE A 2 -0.68 -3.20 -16.74
CA PHE A 2 -0.77 -4.20 -16.02
C PHE A 2 0.32 -5.06 -15.89
N ARG A 3 1.46 -4.78 -16.05
CA ARG A 3 2.52 -5.56 -15.95
C ARG A 3 2.71 -6.14 -14.65
N CYS A 4 2.01 -5.73 -13.73
CA CYS A 4 2.14 -6.20 -12.39
C CYS A 4 1.61 -7.59 -12.18
N ILE A 5 0.71 -8.06 -13.01
CA ILE A 5 0.08 -9.33 -12.79
C ILE A 5 0.24 -10.21 -13.98
N PRO A 6 1.12 -11.17 -13.93
CA PRO A 6 1.35 -12.05 -15.06
C PRO A 6 0.15 -12.93 -15.30
N LEU A 7 -0.36 -12.88 -16.52
CA LEU A 7 -1.55 -13.57 -16.81
C LEU A 7 -1.47 -15.05 -16.83
N PHE A 8 -0.35 -15.63 -17.22
CA PHE A 8 -0.34 -17.02 -17.31
C PHE A 8 0.37 -17.68 -16.21
N LYS A 9 0.63 -17.05 -15.12
CA LYS A 9 1.27 -17.72 -14.06
C LYS A 9 0.27 -17.98 -13.05
N CYS A 10 -0.35 -19.08 -13.08
CA CYS A 10 -1.50 -19.30 -12.27
C CYS A 10 -1.24 -19.48 -10.82
N ASN A 11 -0.11 -19.91 -10.41
CA ASN A 11 0.04 -20.11 -9.01
C ASN A 11 1.08 -19.19 -8.49
N ARG A 12 1.25 -18.09 -9.11
CA ARG A 12 2.31 -17.31 -8.71
C ARG A 12 2.01 -16.43 -7.60
N GLN A 13 2.99 -15.93 -7.01
CA GLN A 13 2.86 -14.94 -5.98
C GLN A 13 2.48 -13.63 -6.62
N VAL A 14 1.64 -12.88 -6.00
CA VAL A 14 1.28 -11.56 -6.47
C VAL A 14 2.32 -10.60 -5.91
N GLU A 15 3.04 -9.93 -6.76
CA GLU A 15 4.09 -9.01 -6.37
C GLU A 15 3.72 -7.55 -6.50
N CYS A 16 2.73 -7.25 -7.29
CA CYS A 16 2.33 -5.86 -7.51
C CYS A 16 0.82 -5.75 -7.56
N VAL A 17 0.28 -4.79 -6.87
CA VAL A 17 -1.16 -4.52 -6.90
C VAL A 17 -1.35 -3.03 -7.15
N ASP A 18 -2.16 -2.70 -8.15
CA ASP A 18 -2.45 -1.32 -8.50
C ASP A 18 -3.95 -1.11 -8.37
N LYS A 19 -4.34 -0.36 -7.35
CA LYS A 19 -5.74 -0.02 -7.12
C LYS A 19 -5.93 1.49 -7.07
N ARG A 20 -5.19 2.20 -7.89
CA ARG A 20 -5.33 3.66 -7.94
C ARG A 20 -6.68 4.05 -8.52
N HIS A 21 -7.21 5.15 -8.07
CA HIS A 21 -8.48 5.71 -8.58
C HIS A 21 -9.65 4.73 -8.47
N CYS A 22 -9.72 3.99 -7.39
CA CYS A 22 -10.79 3.02 -7.20
C CYS A 22 -11.81 3.42 -6.15
N SER A 23 -11.72 4.64 -5.67
CA SER A 23 -12.64 5.18 -4.64
C SER A 23 -12.69 4.30 -3.39
N LEU A 24 -11.56 3.74 -3.01
CA LEU A 24 -11.51 2.86 -1.85
C LEU A 24 -11.56 3.64 -0.56
N PRO A 25 -12.46 3.31 0.34
CA PRO A 25 -12.50 4.00 1.65
C PRO A 25 -11.49 3.44 2.63
N THR A 26 -11.03 2.22 2.40
CA THR A 26 -10.03 1.60 3.27
C THR A 26 -9.15 0.70 2.41
N VAL A 27 -8.10 0.20 3.00
CA VAL A 27 -7.25 -0.77 2.32
C VAL A 27 -8.02 -2.08 2.20
N PRO A 28 -8.18 -2.63 1.00
CA PRO A 28 -8.92 -3.87 0.85
C PRO A 28 -8.22 -5.03 1.56
N GLU A 29 -8.99 -5.85 2.23
CA GLU A 29 -8.41 -6.96 2.95
C GLU A 29 -7.76 -7.97 2.04
N ASP A 30 -8.20 -8.08 0.80
CA ASP A 30 -7.62 -9.00 -0.13
C ASP A 30 -6.14 -8.76 -0.31
N ILE A 31 -5.70 -7.51 -0.25
CA ILE A 31 -4.33 -7.15 -0.44
C ILE A 31 -3.48 -7.73 0.67
N LEU A 32 -4.05 -7.80 1.87
CA LEU A 32 -3.30 -8.25 3.02
C LEU A 32 -2.96 -9.73 2.98
N ARG A 33 -3.58 -10.46 2.07
CA ARG A 33 -3.26 -11.87 1.91
C ARG A 33 -1.91 -12.06 1.26
N TYR A 34 -1.38 -11.04 0.61
CA TYR A 34 -0.15 -11.18 -0.12
C TYR A 34 1.06 -10.73 0.69
N SER A 35 0.99 -10.88 2.01
CA SER A 35 2.03 -10.35 2.89
C SER A 35 3.41 -10.95 2.63
N ARG A 36 3.45 -12.13 2.04
CA ARG A 36 4.74 -12.78 1.79
C ARG A 36 5.30 -12.47 0.41
N SER A 37 4.54 -11.83 -0.44
CA SER A 37 4.99 -11.65 -1.81
C SER A 37 4.87 -10.24 -2.35
N LEU A 38 4.02 -9.41 -1.76
CA LEU A 38 3.73 -8.11 -2.34
C LEU A 38 4.90 -7.16 -2.19
N GLU A 39 5.38 -6.64 -3.30
CA GLU A 39 6.50 -5.71 -3.31
C GLU A 39 6.11 -4.31 -3.74
N GLU A 40 5.08 -4.17 -4.54
CA GLU A 40 4.63 -2.86 -5.00
C GLU A 40 3.15 -2.73 -4.79
N LEU A 41 2.73 -1.67 -4.13
CA LEU A 41 1.34 -1.45 -3.85
C LEU A 41 1.00 0.00 -4.13
N PHE A 42 0.08 0.23 -5.03
CA PHE A 42 -0.31 1.58 -5.40
C PHE A 42 -1.78 1.79 -5.06
N LEU A 43 -2.01 2.63 -4.05
CA LEU A 43 -3.35 2.94 -3.59
C LEU A 43 -3.64 4.44 -3.71
N ASP A 44 -2.95 5.10 -4.61
CA ASP A 44 -3.08 6.55 -4.77
C ASP A 44 -4.47 6.94 -5.26
N ALA A 45 -4.88 8.12 -4.92
CA ALA A 45 -6.15 8.68 -5.39
C ALA A 45 -7.36 7.85 -4.97
N ASN A 46 -7.43 7.56 -3.72
CA ASN A 46 -8.56 6.89 -3.12
C ASN A 46 -9.07 7.75 -1.95
N HIS A 47 -9.78 7.18 -1.02
CA HIS A 47 -10.31 7.92 0.13
C HIS A 47 -9.88 7.28 1.45
N ILE A 48 -8.68 6.71 1.46
CA ILE A 48 -8.19 5.99 2.62
C ILE A 48 -7.80 6.98 3.72
N ARG A 49 -8.30 6.75 4.91
CA ARG A 49 -7.99 7.62 6.03
C ARG A 49 -7.04 6.96 7.01
N ASP A 50 -7.16 5.66 7.18
CA ASP A 50 -6.37 4.95 8.16
C ASP A 50 -5.77 3.72 7.57
N LEU A 51 -4.64 3.31 8.10
CA LEU A 51 -4.00 2.07 7.68
C LEU A 51 -4.20 1.04 8.78
N PRO A 52 -4.74 -0.14 8.46
CA PRO A 52 -4.98 -1.13 9.50
C PRO A 52 -3.67 -1.70 10.01
N LYS A 53 -3.70 -2.26 11.20
CA LYS A 53 -2.48 -2.81 11.78
C LYS A 53 -1.88 -3.92 10.94
N ASN A 54 -2.75 -4.72 10.30
CA ASN A 54 -2.26 -5.80 9.46
C ASN A 54 -1.50 -5.29 8.25
N PHE A 55 -1.70 -4.04 7.87
CA PHE A 55 -1.05 -3.47 6.71
C PHE A 55 0.47 -3.52 6.89
N PHE A 56 0.92 -3.37 8.11
CA PHE A 56 2.34 -3.33 8.38
C PHE A 56 2.99 -4.70 8.38
N ARG A 57 2.23 -5.74 8.09
CA ARG A 57 2.77 -7.06 7.94
C ARG A 57 3.24 -7.31 6.52
N LEU A 58 3.00 -6.37 5.60
CA LEU A 58 3.44 -6.50 4.22
C LEU A 58 4.94 -6.22 4.17
N HIS A 59 5.72 -7.10 4.76
CA HIS A 59 7.12 -6.83 5.01
C HIS A 59 8.02 -6.86 3.80
N ARG A 60 7.51 -7.29 2.67
CA ARG A 60 8.31 -7.30 1.45
C ARG A 60 8.08 -6.07 0.58
N LEU A 61 7.26 -5.13 1.04
CA LEU A 61 6.98 -3.95 0.25
C LEU A 61 8.24 -3.14 0.00
N ARG A 62 8.42 -2.75 -1.22
CA ARG A 62 9.51 -1.91 -1.67
C ARG A 62 8.99 -0.56 -2.14
N ARG A 63 7.81 -0.53 -2.76
CA ARG A 63 7.21 0.71 -3.24
C ARG A 63 5.78 0.80 -2.76
N LEU A 64 5.46 1.91 -2.15
CA LEU A 64 4.13 2.12 -1.61
C LEU A 64 3.62 3.50 -2.02
N GLY A 65 2.52 3.54 -2.75
CA GLY A 65 1.89 4.78 -3.15
C GLY A 65 0.62 5.01 -2.38
N LEU A 66 0.56 6.10 -1.65
CA LEU A 66 -0.60 6.48 -0.87
C LEU A 66 -0.94 7.96 -1.09
N SER A 67 -0.50 8.54 -2.18
CA SER A 67 -0.77 9.97 -2.40
C SER A 67 -2.25 10.21 -2.71
N ASP A 68 -2.70 11.42 -2.58
CA ASP A 68 -4.08 11.78 -2.89
C ASP A 68 -5.10 10.92 -2.13
N ASN A 69 -4.88 10.74 -0.87
CA ASN A 69 -5.83 10.07 -0.01
C ASN A 69 -6.20 11.03 1.13
N GLU A 70 -6.72 10.54 2.21
CA GLU A 70 -7.12 11.37 3.34
C GLU A 70 -6.38 10.95 4.60
N ILE A 71 -5.16 10.45 4.44
CA ILE A 71 -4.35 9.99 5.56
C ILE A 71 -3.74 11.18 6.25
N HIS A 72 -4.02 11.35 7.52
CA HIS A 72 -3.50 12.48 8.27
C HIS A 72 -2.38 12.08 9.22
N LYS A 73 -2.22 10.80 9.49
CA LYS A 73 -1.22 10.34 10.42
C LYS A 73 -0.52 9.14 9.88
N LEU A 74 0.80 9.06 10.10
CA LEU A 74 1.55 7.87 9.78
C LEU A 74 2.01 7.28 11.10
N PRO A 75 1.51 6.12 11.48
CA PRO A 75 1.90 5.54 12.75
C PRO A 75 3.36 5.07 12.73
N SER A 76 3.92 4.90 13.90
CA SER A 76 5.31 4.45 14.00
C SER A 76 5.51 3.05 13.41
N ASP A 77 4.43 2.29 13.25
CA ASP A 77 4.51 0.96 12.64
C ASP A 77 5.06 1.01 11.22
N ILE A 78 5.13 2.18 10.61
CA ILE A 78 5.71 2.33 9.29
C ILE A 78 7.17 1.84 9.31
N GLN A 79 7.78 1.81 10.49
CA GLN A 79 9.14 1.33 10.61
C GLN A 79 9.24 -0.16 10.34
N ASN A 80 8.13 -0.88 10.38
CA ASN A 80 8.15 -2.31 10.15
C ASN A 80 8.37 -2.65 8.69
N PHE A 81 8.30 -1.67 7.81
CA PHE A 81 8.56 -1.91 6.41
C PHE A 81 10.07 -1.85 6.17
N GLU A 82 10.74 -2.93 6.46
CA GLU A 82 12.19 -2.97 6.38
C GLU A 82 12.76 -2.84 4.98
N ASN A 83 12.00 -3.21 3.99
CA ASN A 83 12.48 -3.20 2.62
C ASN A 83 11.94 -2.05 1.79
N LEU A 84 11.26 -1.12 2.42
CA LEU A 84 10.61 -0.02 1.69
C LEU A 84 11.64 0.94 1.14
N VAL A 85 11.58 1.20 -0.14
CA VAL A 85 12.49 2.09 -0.83
C VAL A 85 11.80 3.36 -1.24
N GLU A 86 10.54 3.27 -1.66
CA GLU A 86 9.79 4.44 -2.09
C GLU A 86 8.47 4.53 -1.36
N LEU A 87 8.18 5.67 -0.81
CA LEU A 87 6.92 5.93 -0.14
C LEU A 87 6.41 7.29 -0.59
N ASP A 88 5.23 7.32 -1.18
CA ASP A 88 4.64 8.58 -1.60
C ASP A 88 3.36 8.80 -0.80
N VAL A 89 3.37 9.78 0.09
CA VAL A 89 2.21 10.15 0.87
C VAL A 89 1.80 11.59 0.59
N SER A 90 2.19 12.12 -0.54
CA SER A 90 1.90 13.50 -0.88
C SER A 90 0.41 13.72 -1.06
N ARG A 91 0.00 14.96 -1.03
CA ARG A 91 -1.41 15.35 -1.25
C ARG A 91 -2.41 14.63 -0.35
N ASN A 92 -2.08 14.53 0.91
CA ASN A 92 -3.00 14.00 1.90
C ASN A 92 -3.46 15.08 2.88
N GLY A 93 -3.30 16.34 2.50
CA GLY A 93 -3.71 17.44 3.35
C GLY A 93 -2.73 17.60 4.50
N LYS A 94 -3.24 17.98 5.67
CA LYS A 94 -2.39 18.13 6.80
C LYS A 94 -1.95 16.76 7.26
N PHE A 95 -0.65 16.59 7.48
CA PHE A 95 -0.11 15.30 7.75
C PHE A 95 0.66 15.33 9.03
N GLU A 96 0.45 14.38 9.90
CA GLU A 96 1.13 14.28 11.14
C GLU A 96 1.89 13.00 11.21
N VAL A 97 3.17 13.07 11.56
CA VAL A 97 3.99 11.86 11.73
C VAL A 97 4.09 11.55 13.21
N ILE A 98 3.80 10.32 13.59
CA ILE A 98 3.85 9.92 14.97
C ILE A 98 4.96 8.92 15.15
N TYR A 99 5.85 9.23 16.05
CA TYR A 99 7.00 8.36 16.29
C TYR A 99 6.79 7.44 17.47
#